data_78717149685acdfd6832a06a48349941
#
_entry.id   78717149685acdfd6832a06a48349941
#
_cell.length_a   1.000
_cell.length_b   1.000
_cell.length_c   1.000
_cell.angle_alpha   90.00
_cell.angle_beta   90.00
_cell.angle_gamma   90.00
#
_symmetry.space_group_name_H-M   'P 1'
#
loop_
_entity.id
_entity.type
_entity.pdbx_description
1 polymer ?
#
loop_
_entity_poly.entity_id
_entity_poly.type
_entity_poly.pdbx_seq_one_letter_code
_entity_poly.pdbx_strand_id
1 'polypeptide(L)'
;MLAYYISLRIGLPRPFWAIITVYIVSQTSAGASLSRGVYRFAGTFIGAIATVAIVPNFVNEPILCSLILSGWIGLCLFFSLLDRTPRAYAFVLAGYTASLIGFPSVLDPGAVFDIASLRVQEISIGILCAVLIHRYVLPKRMTGLFTGKLATTMQNAHQLARDALNGTPEENRSDRKQLSLDLLTLQDLATHLPYDPAPVIPHRRILRLIHDRLARLLLLTTA
;
A
#
# COMPACT_ATOMS: atom_id res chain seq x y z
N MET A 1 1.46 -8.41 -19.76
CA MET A 1 1.73 -9.56 -20.65
C MET A 1 2.91 -10.42 -20.18
N LEU A 2 4.08 -9.84 -19.80
CA LEU A 2 5.25 -10.60 -19.35
C LEU A 2 4.95 -11.57 -18.18
N ALA A 3 4.29 -11.10 -17.12
CA ALA A 3 3.92 -11.93 -15.96
C ALA A 3 3.04 -13.13 -16.36
N TYR A 4 2.10 -12.92 -17.27
CA TYR A 4 1.22 -13.98 -17.77
C TYR A 4 2.01 -15.03 -18.54
N TYR A 5 2.88 -14.59 -19.45
CA TYR A 5 3.73 -15.48 -20.22
C TYR A 5 4.64 -16.33 -19.34
N ILE A 6 5.27 -15.72 -18.31
CA ILE A 6 6.12 -16.44 -17.35
C ILE A 6 5.30 -17.47 -16.59
N SER A 7 4.11 -17.10 -16.09
CA SER A 7 3.23 -18.00 -15.34
C SER A 7 2.79 -19.21 -16.20
N LEU A 8 2.48 -18.99 -17.46
CA LEU A 8 2.16 -20.09 -18.42
C LEU A 8 3.36 -21.01 -18.65
N ARG A 9 4.57 -20.44 -18.83
CA ARG A 9 5.79 -21.23 -19.09
C ARG A 9 6.20 -22.10 -17.90
N ILE A 10 5.88 -21.67 -16.68
CA ILE A 10 6.12 -22.45 -15.44
C ILE A 10 4.98 -23.47 -15.19
N GLY A 11 3.88 -23.38 -15.95
CA GLY A 11 2.75 -24.31 -15.80
C GLY A 11 1.83 -23.97 -14.62
N LEU A 12 1.74 -22.71 -14.20
CA LEU A 12 0.85 -22.31 -13.12
C LEU A 12 -0.62 -22.41 -13.57
N PRO A 13 -1.52 -23.00 -12.76
CA PRO A 13 -2.90 -23.29 -13.16
C PRO A 13 -3.78 -22.06 -13.31
N ARG A 14 -3.45 -20.95 -12.64
CA ARG A 14 -4.27 -19.72 -12.62
C ARG A 14 -3.43 -18.47 -12.94
N PRO A 15 -2.81 -18.36 -14.14
CA PRO A 15 -1.86 -17.29 -14.49
C PRO A 15 -2.47 -15.89 -14.49
N PHE A 16 -3.80 -15.76 -14.51
CA PHE A 16 -4.50 -14.48 -14.43
C PHE A 16 -4.26 -13.74 -13.10
N TRP A 17 -3.94 -14.44 -12.01
CA TRP A 17 -3.60 -13.81 -10.74
C TRP A 17 -2.30 -13.01 -10.80
N ALA A 18 -1.35 -13.45 -11.60
CA ALA A 18 -0.13 -12.67 -11.84
C ALA A 18 -0.45 -11.36 -12.58
N ILE A 19 -1.36 -11.37 -13.56
CA ILE A 19 -1.79 -10.15 -14.26
C ILE A 19 -2.51 -9.20 -13.30
N ILE A 20 -3.50 -9.68 -12.56
CA ILE A 20 -4.25 -8.88 -11.59
C ILE A 20 -3.27 -8.24 -10.59
N THR A 21 -2.26 -9.00 -10.14
CA THR A 21 -1.22 -8.50 -9.23
C THR A 21 -0.42 -7.37 -9.86
N VAL A 22 -0.02 -7.49 -11.13
CA VAL A 22 0.68 -6.40 -11.85
C VAL A 22 -0.16 -5.13 -11.83
N TYR A 23 -1.45 -5.21 -12.17
CA TYR A 23 -2.34 -4.04 -12.16
C TYR A 23 -2.44 -3.38 -10.78
N ILE A 24 -2.62 -4.19 -9.72
CA ILE A 24 -2.79 -3.67 -8.36
C ILE A 24 -1.50 -3.08 -7.80
N VAL A 25 -0.35 -3.67 -8.12
CA VAL A 25 0.97 -3.22 -7.63
C VAL A 25 1.49 -2.02 -8.42
N SER A 26 1.12 -1.89 -9.69
CA SER A 26 1.54 -0.77 -10.53
C SER A 26 1.02 0.56 -10.00
N GLN A 27 1.96 1.45 -9.68
CA GLN A 27 1.69 2.79 -9.14
C GLN A 27 2.37 3.85 -10.02
N THR A 28 2.10 5.11 -9.71
CA THR A 28 2.66 6.26 -10.44
C THR A 28 4.18 6.39 -10.31
N SER A 29 4.79 5.77 -9.29
CA SER A 29 6.25 5.77 -9.08
C SER A 29 6.80 4.39 -8.76
N ALA A 30 8.10 4.20 -9.01
CA ALA A 30 8.80 2.95 -8.70
C ALA A 30 8.81 2.64 -7.20
N GLY A 31 9.00 3.66 -6.34
CA GLY A 31 8.99 3.51 -4.89
C GLY A 31 7.61 3.10 -4.34
N ALA A 32 6.53 3.71 -4.84
CA ALA A 32 5.17 3.35 -4.44
C ALA A 32 4.81 1.92 -4.89
N SER A 33 5.22 1.52 -6.11
CA SER A 33 5.01 0.16 -6.61
C SER A 33 5.77 -0.87 -5.77
N LEU A 34 7.02 -0.60 -5.39
CA LEU A 34 7.79 -1.49 -4.52
C LEU A 34 7.16 -1.62 -3.13
N SER A 35 6.81 -0.49 -2.51
CA SER A 35 6.13 -0.46 -1.21
C SER A 35 4.85 -1.30 -1.22
N ARG A 36 3.99 -1.08 -2.21
CA ARG A 36 2.74 -1.82 -2.37
C ARG A 36 2.98 -3.30 -2.65
N GLY A 37 4.02 -3.65 -3.43
CA GLY A 37 4.43 -5.02 -3.68
C GLY A 37 4.86 -5.75 -2.41
N VAL A 38 5.67 -5.11 -1.56
CA VAL A 38 6.14 -5.68 -0.28
C VAL A 38 4.96 -5.97 0.65
N TYR A 39 4.05 -5.01 0.84
CA TYR A 39 2.88 -5.21 1.69
C TYR A 39 1.91 -6.25 1.10
N ARG A 40 1.78 -6.31 -0.23
CA ARG A 40 0.99 -7.34 -0.90
C ARG A 40 1.57 -8.73 -0.67
N PHE A 41 2.89 -8.89 -0.82
CA PHE A 41 3.56 -10.17 -0.55
C PHE A 41 3.38 -10.60 0.90
N ALA A 42 3.67 -9.69 1.86
CA ALA A 42 3.54 -9.97 3.29
C ALA A 42 2.10 -10.38 3.66
N GLY A 43 1.10 -9.63 3.23
CA GLY A 43 -0.30 -9.94 3.50
C GLY A 43 -0.74 -11.29 2.90
N THR A 44 -0.36 -11.56 1.64
CA THR A 44 -0.65 -12.85 0.99
C THR A 44 0.00 -14.01 1.73
N PHE A 45 1.26 -13.86 2.13
CA PHE A 45 2.01 -14.89 2.84
C PHE A 45 1.40 -15.19 4.23
N ILE A 46 1.07 -14.14 5.00
CA ILE A 46 0.41 -14.28 6.30
C ILE A 46 -0.97 -14.94 6.16
N GLY A 47 -1.77 -14.53 5.17
CA GLY A 47 -3.08 -15.13 4.92
C GLY A 47 -2.99 -16.59 4.48
N ALA A 48 -2.00 -16.94 3.66
CA ALA A 48 -1.72 -18.33 3.25
C ALA A 48 -1.33 -19.20 4.46
N ILE A 49 -0.40 -18.74 5.30
CA ILE A 49 0.00 -19.44 6.54
C ILE A 49 -1.20 -19.66 7.46
N ALA A 50 -1.99 -18.60 7.70
CA ALA A 50 -3.16 -18.70 8.56
C ALA A 50 -4.15 -19.76 8.04
N THR A 51 -4.40 -19.80 6.72
CA THR A 51 -5.30 -20.76 6.12
C THR A 51 -4.77 -22.20 6.22
N VAL A 52 -3.49 -22.41 5.93
CA VAL A 52 -2.83 -23.72 6.06
C VAL A 52 -2.81 -24.20 7.53
N ALA A 53 -2.74 -23.27 8.48
CA ALA A 53 -2.83 -23.61 9.89
C ALA A 53 -4.28 -23.89 10.33
N ILE A 54 -5.28 -23.16 9.83
CA ILE A 54 -6.67 -23.29 10.28
C ILE A 54 -7.34 -24.52 9.65
N VAL A 55 -7.36 -24.60 8.31
CA VAL A 55 -8.20 -25.58 7.59
C VAL A 55 -7.91 -27.04 7.98
N PRO A 56 -6.65 -27.52 8.04
CA PRO A 56 -6.39 -28.92 8.38
C PRO A 56 -6.78 -29.30 9.81
N ASN A 57 -6.77 -28.34 10.75
CA ASN A 57 -7.13 -28.61 12.15
C ASN A 57 -8.64 -28.78 12.38
N PHE A 58 -9.47 -28.31 11.43
CA PHE A 58 -10.94 -28.34 11.54
C PHE A 58 -11.63 -29.09 10.39
N VAL A 59 -10.95 -30.10 9.83
CA VAL A 59 -11.43 -30.88 8.67
C VAL A 59 -12.81 -31.51 8.93
N ASN A 60 -13.02 -32.00 10.15
CA ASN A 60 -14.26 -32.72 10.50
C ASN A 60 -15.41 -31.76 10.91
N GLU A 61 -15.13 -30.46 11.03
CA GLU A 61 -16.06 -29.47 11.55
C GLU A 61 -16.15 -28.25 10.61
N PRO A 62 -16.79 -28.37 9.44
CA PRO A 62 -16.78 -27.33 8.41
C PRO A 62 -17.42 -26.02 8.87
N ILE A 63 -18.43 -26.09 9.75
CA ILE A 63 -19.06 -24.90 10.32
C ILE A 63 -18.09 -24.16 11.22
N LEU A 64 -17.40 -24.87 12.12
CA LEU A 64 -16.44 -24.30 13.03
C LEU A 64 -15.22 -23.72 12.25
N CYS A 65 -14.74 -24.44 11.23
CA CYS A 65 -13.70 -23.96 10.33
C CYS A 65 -14.10 -22.61 9.69
N SER A 66 -15.30 -22.53 9.16
CA SER A 66 -15.82 -21.29 8.53
C SER A 66 -15.94 -20.14 9.53
N LEU A 67 -16.34 -20.41 10.77
CA LEU A 67 -16.42 -19.41 11.84
C LEU A 67 -15.03 -18.87 12.21
N ILE A 68 -14.04 -19.76 12.36
CA ILE A 68 -12.65 -19.37 12.67
C ILE A 68 -12.03 -18.57 11.54
N LEU A 69 -12.26 -18.97 10.28
CA LEU A 69 -11.81 -18.19 9.11
C LEU A 69 -12.47 -16.80 9.08
N SER A 70 -13.77 -16.73 9.37
CA SER A 70 -14.49 -15.44 9.45
C SER A 70 -13.96 -14.58 10.59
N GLY A 71 -13.63 -15.17 11.73
CA GLY A 71 -12.97 -14.51 12.86
C GLY A 71 -11.60 -13.95 12.50
N TRP A 72 -10.79 -14.72 11.75
CA TRP A 72 -9.50 -14.26 11.23
C TRP A 72 -9.64 -13.07 10.30
N ILE A 73 -10.60 -13.13 9.37
CA ILE A 73 -10.90 -12.02 8.44
C ILE A 73 -11.32 -10.77 9.22
N GLY A 74 -12.21 -10.92 10.21
CA GLY A 74 -12.67 -9.85 11.08
C GLY A 74 -11.52 -9.21 11.86
N LEU A 75 -10.61 -10.02 12.41
CA LEU A 75 -9.40 -9.57 13.11
C LEU A 75 -8.47 -8.77 12.18
N CYS A 76 -8.22 -9.28 10.98
CA CYS A 76 -7.43 -8.60 9.96
C CYS A 76 -8.05 -7.24 9.57
N LEU A 77 -9.36 -7.22 9.37
CA LEU A 77 -10.08 -5.98 9.06
C LEU A 77 -10.00 -4.98 10.21
N PHE A 78 -10.17 -5.43 11.45
CA PHE A 78 -10.05 -4.61 12.64
C PHE A 78 -8.68 -3.91 12.72
N PHE A 79 -7.58 -4.67 12.58
CA PHE A 79 -6.24 -4.08 12.58
C PHE A 79 -6.00 -3.15 11.39
N SER A 80 -6.57 -3.45 10.24
CA SER A 80 -6.48 -2.57 9.07
C SER A 80 -7.16 -1.23 9.28
N LEU A 81 -8.29 -1.19 9.99
CA LEU A 81 -9.01 0.05 10.27
C LEU A 81 -8.33 0.90 11.35
N LEU A 82 -7.59 0.27 12.27
CA LEU A 82 -6.80 0.98 13.28
C LEU A 82 -5.53 1.62 12.71
N ASP A 83 -4.93 1.02 11.69
CA ASP A 83 -3.67 1.48 11.11
C ASP A 83 -3.93 2.37 9.88
N ARG A 84 -3.60 3.66 9.98
CA ARG A 84 -3.71 4.65 8.90
C ARG A 84 -2.46 4.71 7.99
N THR A 85 -1.56 3.74 8.13
CA THR A 85 -0.35 3.65 7.30
C THR A 85 -0.53 2.68 6.12
N PRO A 86 0.37 2.67 5.14
CA PRO A 86 0.34 1.65 4.08
C PRO A 86 0.39 0.20 4.56
N ARG A 87 0.72 -0.04 5.84
CA ARG A 87 0.68 -1.37 6.47
C ARG A 87 -0.73 -1.92 6.59
N ALA A 88 -1.74 -1.05 6.73
CA ALA A 88 -3.16 -1.43 6.72
C ALA A 88 -3.51 -2.34 5.54
N TYR A 89 -2.91 -2.07 4.38
CA TYR A 89 -3.10 -2.87 3.17
C TYR A 89 -2.64 -4.33 3.34
N ALA A 90 -1.57 -4.60 4.10
CA ALA A 90 -1.12 -5.97 4.36
C ALA A 90 -2.14 -6.76 5.20
N PHE A 91 -2.77 -6.12 6.17
CA PHE A 91 -3.81 -6.76 6.98
C PHE A 91 -5.06 -7.07 6.15
N VAL A 92 -5.53 -6.14 5.32
CA VAL A 92 -6.65 -6.41 4.38
C VAL A 92 -6.34 -7.62 3.51
N LEU A 93 -5.12 -7.69 2.98
CA LEU A 93 -4.71 -8.79 2.09
C LEU A 93 -4.56 -10.12 2.83
N ALA A 94 -4.15 -10.12 4.09
CA ALA A 94 -4.10 -11.33 4.90
C ALA A 94 -5.50 -11.93 5.10
N GLY A 95 -6.50 -11.10 5.40
CA GLY A 95 -7.89 -11.51 5.46
C GLY A 95 -8.44 -11.97 4.11
N TYR A 96 -8.23 -11.16 3.06
CA TYR A 96 -8.67 -11.47 1.70
C TYR A 96 -8.07 -12.77 1.16
N THR A 97 -6.77 -12.99 1.37
CA THR A 97 -6.09 -14.22 0.93
C THR A 97 -6.61 -15.44 1.68
N ALA A 98 -6.80 -15.32 2.99
CA ALA A 98 -7.39 -16.39 3.79
C ALA A 98 -8.81 -16.73 3.33
N SER A 99 -9.61 -15.76 2.95
CA SER A 99 -10.95 -15.96 2.37
C SER A 99 -10.89 -16.75 1.05
N LEU A 100 -10.02 -16.32 0.12
CA LEU A 100 -9.93 -16.92 -1.22
C LEU A 100 -9.34 -18.33 -1.23
N ILE A 101 -8.50 -18.67 -0.26
CA ILE A 101 -7.92 -20.03 -0.13
C ILE A 101 -8.79 -20.87 0.80
N GLY A 102 -9.17 -20.32 1.96
CA GLY A 102 -9.78 -21.05 3.04
C GLY A 102 -11.19 -21.55 2.73
N PHE A 103 -12.10 -20.69 2.30
CA PHE A 103 -13.47 -21.13 2.05
C PHE A 103 -13.60 -22.20 0.97
N PRO A 104 -12.92 -22.12 -0.19
CA PRO A 104 -12.90 -23.25 -1.13
C PRO A 104 -12.29 -24.53 -0.55
N SER A 105 -11.28 -24.41 0.31
CA SER A 105 -10.59 -25.55 0.90
C SER A 105 -11.33 -26.21 2.07
N VAL A 106 -12.40 -25.62 2.59
CA VAL A 106 -13.25 -26.25 3.62
C VAL A 106 -13.85 -27.57 3.10
N LEU A 107 -14.15 -27.64 1.79
CA LEU A 107 -14.73 -28.83 1.15
C LEU A 107 -13.66 -29.81 0.64
N ASP A 108 -12.42 -29.33 0.45
CA ASP A 108 -11.26 -30.13 0.05
C ASP A 108 -10.02 -29.72 0.86
N PRO A 109 -9.95 -30.12 2.14
CA PRO A 109 -8.85 -29.71 3.04
C PRO A 109 -7.48 -30.26 2.61
N GLY A 110 -7.43 -31.36 1.88
CA GLY A 110 -6.19 -31.95 1.39
C GLY A 110 -5.43 -31.05 0.40
N ALA A 111 -6.13 -30.25 -0.37
CA ALA A 111 -5.56 -29.37 -1.38
C ALA A 111 -5.12 -28.00 -0.84
N VAL A 112 -5.36 -27.67 0.44
CA VAL A 112 -5.14 -26.33 0.98
C VAL A 112 -3.71 -25.83 0.83
N PHE A 113 -2.72 -26.72 1.07
CA PHE A 113 -1.31 -26.36 0.96
C PHE A 113 -0.91 -26.03 -0.49
N ASP A 114 -1.37 -26.85 -1.43
CA ASP A 114 -1.08 -26.67 -2.85
C ASP A 114 -1.73 -25.37 -3.36
N ILE A 115 -2.98 -25.11 -3.01
CA ILE A 115 -3.69 -23.88 -3.38
C ILE A 115 -3.00 -22.66 -2.77
N ALA A 116 -2.56 -22.73 -1.51
CA ALA A 116 -1.85 -21.66 -0.84
C ALA A 116 -0.49 -21.36 -1.48
N SER A 117 0.29 -22.41 -1.75
CA SER A 117 1.62 -22.27 -2.37
C SER A 117 1.54 -21.74 -3.80
N LEU A 118 0.61 -22.23 -4.61
CA LEU A 118 0.34 -21.72 -5.96
C LEU A 118 -0.05 -20.23 -5.93
N ARG A 119 -0.90 -19.84 -4.98
CA ARG A 119 -1.30 -18.44 -4.82
C ARG A 119 -0.12 -17.54 -4.50
N VAL A 120 0.76 -17.94 -3.58
CA VAL A 120 1.96 -17.18 -3.24
C VAL A 120 2.90 -17.06 -4.45
N GLN A 121 3.07 -18.12 -5.23
CA GLN A 121 3.91 -18.11 -6.43
C GLN A 121 3.35 -17.17 -7.52
N GLU A 122 2.06 -17.26 -7.85
CA GLU A 122 1.41 -16.44 -8.86
C GLU A 122 1.51 -14.94 -8.52
N ILE A 123 1.24 -14.60 -7.26
CA ILE A 123 1.33 -13.22 -6.77
C ILE A 123 2.78 -12.74 -6.77
N SER A 124 3.73 -13.56 -6.36
CA SER A 124 5.16 -13.22 -6.35
C SER A 124 5.68 -12.90 -7.76
N ILE A 125 5.31 -13.69 -8.77
CA ILE A 125 5.67 -13.43 -10.16
C ILE A 125 5.09 -12.08 -10.62
N GLY A 126 3.82 -11.81 -10.30
CA GLY A 126 3.18 -10.55 -10.63
C GLY A 126 3.90 -9.35 -9.99
N ILE A 127 4.26 -9.45 -8.71
CA ILE A 127 5.00 -8.40 -7.99
C ILE A 127 6.37 -8.18 -8.62
N LEU A 128 7.14 -9.26 -8.85
CA LEU A 128 8.47 -9.17 -9.44
C LEU A 128 8.43 -8.51 -10.82
N CYS A 129 7.53 -8.92 -11.68
CA CYS A 129 7.35 -8.31 -13.01
C CYS A 129 6.99 -6.82 -12.91
N ALA A 130 6.05 -6.45 -12.03
CA ALA A 130 5.65 -5.06 -11.85
C ALA A 130 6.82 -4.20 -11.35
N VAL A 131 7.52 -4.65 -10.31
CA VAL A 131 8.64 -3.93 -9.70
C VAL A 131 9.80 -3.77 -10.69
N LEU A 132 10.17 -4.85 -11.42
CA LEU A 132 11.24 -4.80 -12.40
C LEU A 132 10.93 -3.83 -13.54
N ILE A 133 9.70 -3.85 -14.08
CA ILE A 133 9.29 -2.93 -15.15
C ILE A 133 9.31 -1.49 -14.65
N HIS A 134 8.79 -1.19 -13.45
CA HIS A 134 8.81 0.17 -12.91
C HIS A 134 10.21 0.65 -12.57
N ARG A 135 11.11 -0.25 -12.19
CA ARG A 135 12.49 0.11 -11.86
C ARG A 135 13.36 0.38 -13.08
N TYR A 136 13.21 -0.44 -14.14
CA TYR A 136 14.13 -0.42 -15.30
C TYR A 136 13.54 0.18 -16.57
N VAL A 137 12.22 0.03 -16.79
CA VAL A 137 11.56 0.50 -18.03
C VAL A 137 10.88 1.84 -17.83
N LEU A 138 10.25 2.07 -16.65
CA LEU A 138 9.49 3.28 -16.33
C LEU A 138 9.98 3.93 -15.02
N PRO A 139 11.22 4.39 -14.93
CA PRO A 139 11.80 4.89 -13.68
C PRO A 139 11.28 6.28 -13.32
N LYS A 140 10.02 6.41 -12.92
CA LYS A 140 9.49 7.64 -12.32
C LYS A 140 9.94 7.71 -10.87
N ARG A 141 10.88 8.63 -10.58
CA ARG A 141 11.44 8.82 -9.24
C ARG A 141 10.47 9.57 -8.34
N MET A 142 10.22 9.02 -7.17
CA MET A 142 9.37 9.65 -6.15
C MET A 142 10.00 10.93 -5.60
N THR A 143 11.32 10.95 -5.46
CA THR A 143 12.08 12.10 -4.97
C THR A 143 11.81 13.35 -5.80
N GLY A 144 11.75 13.25 -7.14
CA GLY A 144 11.43 14.40 -8.00
C GLY A 144 10.00 14.91 -7.81
N LEU A 145 9.04 14.01 -7.65
CA LEU A 145 7.65 14.39 -7.35
C LEU A 145 7.53 15.05 -5.98
N PHE A 146 8.22 14.49 -4.97
CA PHE A 146 8.23 15.05 -3.63
C PHE A 146 8.87 16.42 -3.56
N THR A 147 10.04 16.62 -4.16
CA THR A 147 10.74 17.92 -4.14
C THR A 147 9.96 18.99 -4.90
N GLY A 148 9.36 18.65 -6.04
CA GLY A 148 8.48 19.56 -6.78
C GLY A 148 7.25 19.96 -5.95
N LYS A 149 6.57 18.99 -5.33
CA LYS A 149 5.41 19.28 -4.48
C LYS A 149 5.80 20.08 -3.23
N LEU A 150 6.96 19.78 -2.61
CA LEU A 150 7.47 20.52 -1.48
C LEU A 150 7.74 21.99 -1.85
N ALA A 151 8.36 22.24 -3.00
CA ALA A 151 8.62 23.61 -3.46
C ALA A 151 7.31 24.41 -3.64
N THR A 152 6.32 23.80 -4.30
CA THR A 152 4.99 24.41 -4.48
C THR A 152 4.30 24.68 -3.13
N THR A 153 4.35 23.72 -2.22
CA THR A 153 3.74 23.86 -0.88
C THR A 153 4.42 24.99 -0.07
N MET A 154 5.74 25.12 -0.19
CA MET A 154 6.49 26.21 0.44
C MET A 154 6.10 27.59 -0.13
N GLN A 155 5.90 27.68 -1.44
CA GLN A 155 5.42 28.92 -2.08
C GLN A 155 4.01 29.27 -1.60
N ASN A 156 3.09 28.32 -1.58
CA ASN A 156 1.72 28.50 -1.08
C ASN A 156 1.71 28.92 0.39
N ALA A 157 2.56 28.30 1.23
CA ALA A 157 2.70 28.67 2.63
C ALA A 157 3.24 30.09 2.82
N HIS A 158 4.21 30.50 1.99
CA HIS A 158 4.75 31.86 2.02
C HIS A 158 3.69 32.89 1.61
N GLN A 159 2.92 32.60 0.56
CA GLN A 159 1.83 33.45 0.12
C GLN A 159 0.76 33.59 1.20
N LEU A 160 0.29 32.46 1.77
CA LEU A 160 -0.67 32.47 2.88
C LEU A 160 -0.19 33.32 4.07
N ALA A 161 1.10 33.23 4.44
CA ALA A 161 1.65 34.04 5.52
C ALA A 161 1.64 35.54 5.20
N ARG A 162 1.93 35.91 3.94
CA ARG A 162 1.87 37.30 3.49
C ARG A 162 0.44 37.85 3.50
N ASP A 163 -0.51 37.10 2.98
CA ASP A 163 -1.93 37.47 2.88
C ASP A 163 -2.58 37.60 4.26
N ALA A 164 -2.19 36.71 5.19
CA ALA A 164 -2.60 36.80 6.59
C ALA A 164 -2.07 38.09 7.28
N LEU A 165 -0.85 38.51 6.96
CA LEU A 165 -0.27 39.75 7.48
C LEU A 165 -0.88 41.03 6.83
N ASN A 166 -1.34 40.94 5.60
CA ASN A 166 -1.96 42.02 4.88
C ASN A 166 -3.48 42.20 5.12
N GLY A 167 -4.10 41.28 5.86
CA GLY A 167 -5.48 41.40 6.31
C GLY A 167 -6.55 41.12 5.25
N THR A 168 -6.33 40.24 4.28
CA THR A 168 -7.32 39.82 3.26
C THR A 168 -8.03 38.49 3.66
N PRO A 169 -9.20 38.51 4.35
CA PRO A 169 -9.76 37.31 4.99
C PRO A 169 -10.35 36.29 4.02
N GLU A 170 -10.87 36.68 2.86
CA GLU A 170 -11.56 35.76 1.95
C GLU A 170 -10.61 34.88 1.14
N GLU A 171 -9.52 35.43 0.61
CA GLU A 171 -8.46 34.69 -0.08
C GLU A 171 -7.79 33.70 0.85
N ASN A 172 -7.60 34.07 2.09
CA ASN A 172 -6.96 33.27 3.14
C ASN A 172 -7.66 31.90 3.41
N ARG A 173 -8.99 31.80 3.19
CA ARG A 173 -9.73 30.54 3.41
C ARG A 173 -9.47 29.50 2.33
N SER A 174 -9.34 29.93 1.08
CA SER A 174 -9.00 29.05 -0.05
C SER A 174 -7.57 28.52 0.07
N ASP A 175 -6.63 29.42 0.41
CA ASP A 175 -5.21 29.10 0.52
C ASP A 175 -4.91 28.16 1.69
N ARG A 176 -5.61 28.30 2.81
CA ARG A 176 -5.55 27.36 3.93
C ARG A 176 -6.02 25.96 3.54
N LYS A 177 -7.15 25.87 2.83
CA LYS A 177 -7.65 24.58 2.34
C LYS A 177 -6.65 23.93 1.39
N GLN A 178 -6.06 24.73 0.49
CA GLN A 178 -5.04 24.23 -0.44
C GLN A 178 -3.79 23.76 0.31
N LEU A 179 -3.28 24.53 1.28
CA LEU A 179 -2.12 24.16 2.08
C LEU A 179 -2.38 22.88 2.88
N SER A 180 -3.58 22.70 3.44
CA SER A 180 -3.93 21.46 4.18
C SER A 180 -3.94 20.23 3.28
N LEU A 181 -4.47 20.35 2.05
CA LEU A 181 -4.43 19.27 1.05
C LEU A 181 -3.00 18.96 0.60
N ASP A 182 -2.18 20.00 0.44
CA ASP A 182 -0.77 19.88 0.08
C ASP A 182 0.03 19.15 1.16
N LEU A 183 -0.23 19.43 2.43
CA LEU A 183 0.39 18.73 3.57
C LEU A 183 0.03 17.24 3.61
N LEU A 184 -1.23 16.89 3.38
CA LEU A 184 -1.67 15.50 3.29
C LEU A 184 -0.97 14.77 2.13
N THR A 185 -0.87 15.42 0.98
CA THR A 185 -0.18 14.88 -0.20
C THR A 185 1.31 14.66 0.07
N LEU A 186 1.98 15.62 0.73
CA LEU A 186 3.39 15.49 1.11
C LEU A 186 3.61 14.35 2.11
N GLN A 187 2.70 14.15 3.06
CA GLN A 187 2.75 13.06 4.02
C GLN A 187 2.63 11.70 3.33
N ASP A 188 1.70 11.57 2.39
CA ASP A 188 1.53 10.35 1.59
C ASP A 188 2.79 10.05 0.76
N LEU A 189 3.31 11.04 0.02
CA LEU A 189 4.54 10.90 -0.75
C LEU A 189 5.74 10.53 0.14
N ALA A 190 5.87 11.12 1.33
CA ALA A 190 6.95 10.85 2.26
C ALA A 190 6.97 9.40 2.76
N THR A 191 5.80 8.74 2.83
CA THR A 191 5.70 7.33 3.27
C THR A 191 6.36 6.37 2.28
N HIS A 192 6.41 6.73 1.01
CA HIS A 192 6.96 5.89 -0.06
C HIS A 192 8.43 6.23 -0.39
N LEU A 193 8.98 7.35 0.07
CA LEU A 193 10.37 7.75 -0.17
C LEU A 193 11.43 6.71 0.22
N PRO A 194 11.29 5.94 1.33
CA PRO A 194 12.28 4.91 1.69
C PRO A 194 12.47 3.80 0.65
N TYR A 195 11.52 3.64 -0.25
CA TYR A 195 11.53 2.64 -1.31
C TYR A 195 11.97 3.21 -2.67
N ASP A 196 12.32 4.51 -2.71
CA ASP A 196 12.78 5.16 -3.95
C ASP A 196 14.23 4.78 -4.24
N PRO A 197 14.57 4.39 -5.48
CA PRO A 197 15.94 4.11 -5.91
C PRO A 197 16.83 5.35 -6.05
N ALA A 198 16.41 6.50 -5.54
CA ALA A 198 17.17 7.74 -5.62
C ALA A 198 18.45 7.71 -4.74
N PRO A 199 19.56 8.30 -5.22
CA PRO A 199 20.82 8.30 -4.46
C PRO A 199 20.79 9.17 -3.20
N VAL A 200 19.87 10.12 -3.11
CA VAL A 200 19.71 11.02 -1.95
C VAL A 200 18.27 10.97 -1.48
N ILE A 201 18.05 10.34 -0.33
CA ILE A 201 16.73 10.28 0.33
C ILE A 201 16.76 11.30 1.47
N PRO A 202 15.82 12.29 1.52
CA PRO A 202 15.71 13.21 2.64
C PRO A 202 15.53 12.45 3.97
N HIS A 203 16.26 12.85 5.01
CA HIS A 203 16.19 12.17 6.30
C HIS A 203 14.78 12.29 6.91
N ARG A 204 14.19 11.20 7.38
CA ARG A 204 12.82 11.16 7.96
C ARG A 204 12.60 12.23 9.05
N ARG A 205 13.65 12.61 9.81
CA ARG A 205 13.59 13.68 10.80
C ARG A 205 13.33 15.04 10.16
N ILE A 206 13.99 15.34 9.05
CA ILE A 206 13.83 16.60 8.32
C ILE A 206 12.41 16.69 7.75
N LEU A 207 11.91 15.60 7.17
CA LEU A 207 10.56 15.55 6.62
C LEU A 207 9.49 15.82 7.68
N ARG A 208 9.61 15.22 8.87
CA ARG A 208 8.72 15.47 10.01
C ARG A 208 8.81 16.93 10.47
N LEU A 209 10.02 17.47 10.59
CA LEU A 209 10.23 18.84 11.03
C LEU A 209 9.57 19.83 10.05
N ILE A 210 9.71 19.64 8.75
CA ILE A 210 9.07 20.47 7.72
C ILE A 210 7.55 20.37 7.86
N HIS A 211 7.00 19.16 7.98
CA HIS A 211 5.57 18.94 8.14
C HIS A 211 5.04 19.65 9.40
N ASP A 212 5.69 19.48 10.55
CA ASP A 212 5.29 20.09 11.81
C ASP A 212 5.35 21.64 11.76
N ARG A 213 6.34 22.20 11.07
CA ARG A 213 6.46 23.66 10.92
C ARG A 213 5.37 24.24 10.01
N LEU A 214 5.08 23.57 8.90
CA LEU A 214 4.00 23.97 7.99
C LEU A 214 2.61 23.81 8.65
N ALA A 215 2.38 22.76 9.41
CA ALA A 215 1.14 22.56 10.15
C ALA A 215 0.93 23.64 11.23
N ARG A 216 2.00 24.06 11.94
CA ARG A 216 1.95 25.18 12.90
C ARG A 216 1.61 26.50 12.23
N LEU A 217 2.17 26.77 11.03
CA LEU A 217 1.86 27.98 10.27
C LEU A 217 0.37 28.03 9.94
N LEU A 218 -0.23 26.90 9.57
CA LEU A 218 -1.66 26.78 9.29
C LEU A 218 -2.50 27.11 10.53
N LEU A 219 -2.08 26.70 11.73
CA LEU A 219 -2.76 27.05 12.98
C LEU A 219 -2.62 28.52 13.34
N LEU A 220 -1.44 29.12 13.14
CA LEU A 220 -1.21 30.55 13.43
C LEU A 220 -1.99 31.48 12.51
N THR A 221 -2.28 31.08 11.30
CA THR A 221 -3.12 31.86 10.37
C THR A 221 -4.62 31.69 10.63
N THR A 222 -5.03 30.91 11.64
CA THR A 222 -6.43 30.76 12.09
C THR A 222 -6.80 31.62 13.29
N ALA A 223 -5.82 32.22 13.95
CA ALA A 223 -6.01 33.14 15.07
C ALA A 223 -6.15 34.58 14.56
#